data_4fb8b69cb55c9e8963027bbefbd3c182
#
_entry.id   4fb8b69cb55c9e8963027bbefbd3c182
#
_cell.length_a   1.000
_cell.length_b   1.000
_cell.length_c   1.000
_cell.angle_alpha   90.00
_cell.angle_beta   90.00
_cell.angle_gamma   90.00
#
_symmetry.space_group_name_H-M   'P 1'
#
loop_
_entity.id
_entity.type
_entity.pdbx_description
1 polymer ?
#
loop_
_entity_poly.entity_id
_entity_poly.type
_entity_poly.pdbx_seq_one_letter_code
_entity_poly.pdbx_strand_id
1 'polypeptide(L)'
;MLKISNAEVIYNKVILVLKGLTMEVPEGKIVALLGANGAGKSTTLKAISGLLKSEDGEVTDGSINFMGEKISNMNPEEIVRKGIFQVMEGRRVFDDMTVDENIIVGGHTRRDKAGFKRDKDLVYDYFPRLRERRTQLSGYLSGGEQQMLAIGRALMARPKLMLLDEPSLGIAPLLVQEIFQLIKKINSEEKTTILLV
;
A
#
# COMPACT_ATOMS: atom_id res chain seq x y z
N MET A 1 5.52 4.90 14.79
CA MET A 1 4.40 5.31 13.91
C MET A 1 3.24 4.32 13.94
N LEU A 2 3.43 3.06 13.55
CA LEU A 2 2.43 1.98 13.69
C LEU A 2 2.87 1.03 14.80
N LYS A 3 1.94 0.63 15.66
CA LYS A 3 2.16 -0.36 16.72
C LYS A 3 1.01 -1.35 16.74
N ILE A 4 1.34 -2.63 16.62
CA ILE A 4 0.43 -3.75 16.80
C ILE A 4 0.81 -4.44 18.09
N SER A 5 -0.17 -4.67 18.97
CA SER A 5 0.04 -5.28 20.29
C SER A 5 -0.92 -6.44 20.45
N ASN A 6 -0.38 -7.65 20.48
CA ASN A 6 -1.10 -8.91 20.71
C ASN A 6 -2.37 -9.06 19.85
N ALA A 7 -2.30 -8.66 18.57
CA ALA A 7 -3.49 -8.65 17.72
C ALA A 7 -3.88 -10.07 17.28
N GLU A 8 -5.15 -10.40 17.50
CA GLU A 8 -5.79 -11.61 16.98
C GLU A 8 -6.77 -11.24 15.88
N VAL A 9 -6.79 -12.04 14.82
CA VAL A 9 -7.72 -11.86 13.70
C VAL A 9 -8.43 -13.17 13.42
N ILE A 10 -9.76 -13.10 13.39
CA ILE A 10 -10.63 -14.23 13.08
C ILE A 10 -11.43 -13.91 11.80
N TYR A 11 -11.55 -14.88 10.90
CA TYR A 11 -12.44 -14.85 9.76
C TYR A 11 -13.64 -15.78 9.99
N ASN A 12 -14.80 -15.37 9.45
CA ASN A 12 -16.06 -16.13 9.56
C ASN A 12 -16.39 -16.55 11.01
N LYS A 13 -15.91 -15.79 12.02
CA LYS A 13 -16.05 -16.08 13.46
C LYS A 13 -15.47 -17.43 13.93
N VAL A 14 -14.69 -18.11 13.10
CA VAL A 14 -14.18 -19.45 13.35
C VAL A 14 -12.68 -19.59 13.06
N ILE A 15 -12.17 -18.97 12.02
CA ILE A 15 -10.81 -19.22 11.52
C ILE A 15 -9.88 -18.19 12.14
N LEU A 16 -9.14 -18.58 13.17
CA LEU A 16 -8.10 -17.77 13.81
C LEU A 16 -6.84 -17.75 12.94
N VAL A 17 -6.53 -16.61 12.31
CA VAL A 17 -5.39 -16.45 11.39
C VAL A 17 -4.22 -15.74 12.07
N LEU A 18 -4.44 -14.61 12.76
CA LEU A 18 -3.41 -13.99 13.59
C LEU A 18 -3.63 -14.39 15.05
N LYS A 19 -2.53 -14.84 15.68
CA LYS A 19 -2.54 -15.45 17.02
C LYS A 19 -1.64 -14.64 17.96
N GLY A 20 -2.03 -13.38 18.25
CA GLY A 20 -1.28 -12.53 19.15
C GLY A 20 -0.09 -11.81 18.50
N LEU A 21 -0.25 -11.32 17.25
CA LEU A 21 0.81 -10.58 16.56
C LEU A 21 1.21 -9.31 17.32
N THR A 22 2.51 -9.16 17.56
CA THR A 22 3.09 -7.93 18.09
C THR A 22 4.22 -7.45 17.21
N MET A 23 4.15 -6.21 16.73
CA MET A 23 5.19 -5.58 15.92
C MET A 23 5.10 -4.05 15.95
N GLU A 24 6.19 -3.40 15.57
CA GLU A 24 6.25 -1.95 15.41
C GLU A 24 6.83 -1.57 14.04
N VAL A 25 6.29 -0.51 13.45
CA VAL A 25 6.84 0.14 12.26
C VAL A 25 7.22 1.57 12.66
N PRO A 26 8.53 1.86 12.86
CA PRO A 26 9.00 3.20 13.19
C PRO A 26 8.77 4.17 12.03
N GLU A 27 8.60 5.44 12.34
CA GLU A 27 8.41 6.50 11.34
C GLU A 27 9.61 6.63 10.41
N GLY A 28 9.35 6.82 9.12
CA GLY A 28 10.37 6.99 8.08
C GLY A 28 11.22 5.74 7.80
N LYS A 29 10.82 4.56 8.29
CA LYS A 29 11.55 3.30 8.07
C LYS A 29 10.82 2.40 7.07
N ILE A 30 11.60 1.52 6.45
CA ILE A 30 11.09 0.36 5.71
C ILE A 30 11.16 -0.83 6.66
N VAL A 31 10.03 -1.49 6.87
CA VAL A 31 9.95 -2.75 7.63
C VAL A 31 9.43 -3.84 6.71
N ALA A 32 10.07 -5.00 6.72
CA ALA A 32 9.63 -6.18 5.98
C ALA A 32 9.03 -7.21 6.94
N LEU A 33 7.80 -7.64 6.65
CA LEU A 33 7.14 -8.73 7.36
C LEU A 33 7.35 -10.02 6.57
N LEU A 34 8.20 -10.89 7.09
CA LEU A 34 8.58 -12.13 6.45
C LEU A 34 7.82 -13.31 7.07
N GLY A 35 7.52 -14.32 6.26
CA GLY A 35 6.87 -15.53 6.71
C GLY A 35 6.45 -16.43 5.55
N ALA A 36 6.14 -17.68 5.84
CA ALA A 36 5.65 -18.64 4.85
C ALA A 36 4.28 -18.21 4.28
N ASN A 37 3.89 -18.81 3.15
CA ASN A 37 2.54 -18.63 2.63
C ASN A 37 1.51 -19.15 3.65
N GLY A 38 0.44 -18.38 3.85
CA GLY A 38 -0.55 -18.68 4.89
C GLY A 38 -0.19 -18.21 6.31
N ALA A 39 0.99 -17.60 6.54
CA ALA A 39 1.38 -17.10 7.87
C ALA A 39 0.62 -15.83 8.33
N GLY A 40 -0.36 -15.34 7.57
CA GLY A 40 -1.16 -14.19 7.94
C GLY A 40 -0.58 -12.84 7.53
N LYS A 41 0.43 -12.81 6.64
CA LYS A 41 1.08 -11.56 6.19
C LYS A 41 0.09 -10.57 5.56
N SER A 42 -0.63 -10.97 4.52
CA SER A 42 -1.66 -10.14 3.86
C SER A 42 -2.84 -9.83 4.79
N THR A 43 -3.18 -10.76 5.70
CA THR A 43 -4.16 -10.52 6.78
C THR A 43 -3.71 -9.38 7.69
N THR A 44 -2.42 -9.31 8.03
CA THR A 44 -1.87 -8.20 8.81
C THR A 44 -2.03 -6.87 8.07
N LEU A 45 -1.72 -6.81 6.77
CA LEU A 45 -1.93 -5.59 5.98
C LEU A 45 -3.41 -5.21 5.90
N LYS A 46 -4.32 -6.18 5.70
CA LYS A 46 -5.77 -5.95 5.70
C LYS A 46 -6.28 -5.46 7.05
N ALA A 47 -5.73 -5.96 8.17
CA ALA A 47 -6.07 -5.50 9.50
C ALA A 47 -5.68 -4.02 9.72
N ILE A 48 -4.52 -3.61 9.19
CA ILE A 48 -4.05 -2.22 9.26
C ILE A 48 -4.87 -1.30 8.33
N SER A 49 -5.23 -1.77 7.14
CA SER A 49 -5.96 -0.97 6.13
C SER A 49 -7.48 -0.99 6.28
N GLY A 50 -8.02 -1.75 7.27
CA GLY A 50 -9.47 -1.86 7.51
C GLY A 50 -10.22 -2.75 6.52
N LEU A 51 -9.50 -3.54 5.71
CA LEU A 51 -10.11 -4.37 4.67
C LEU A 51 -10.58 -5.75 5.17
N LEU A 52 -10.40 -6.09 6.45
CA LEU A 52 -10.85 -7.38 6.99
C LEU A 52 -12.35 -7.58 6.83
N LYS A 53 -13.16 -6.54 7.10
CA LYS A 53 -14.62 -6.62 7.06
C LYS A 53 -15.19 -7.03 5.70
N SER A 54 -14.51 -6.69 4.60
CA SER A 54 -14.94 -7.09 3.26
C SER A 54 -14.80 -8.59 2.99
N GLU A 55 -14.13 -9.31 3.89
CA GLU A 55 -13.88 -10.75 3.82
C GLU A 55 -14.37 -11.46 5.10
N ASP A 56 -15.34 -10.88 5.80
CA ASP A 56 -15.88 -11.40 7.06
C ASP A 56 -14.83 -11.63 8.16
N GLY A 57 -13.79 -10.76 8.18
CA GLY A 57 -12.71 -10.77 9.16
C GLY A 57 -12.80 -9.61 10.15
N GLU A 58 -12.30 -9.83 11.36
CA GLU A 58 -12.22 -8.80 12.39
C GLU A 58 -11.02 -9.00 13.33
N VAL A 59 -10.54 -7.90 13.92
CA VAL A 59 -9.60 -7.96 15.05
C VAL A 59 -10.41 -8.22 16.31
N THR A 60 -10.23 -9.39 16.93
CA THR A 60 -11.00 -9.84 18.09
C THR A 60 -10.31 -9.55 19.41
N ASP A 61 -8.99 -9.51 19.44
CA ASP A 61 -8.20 -9.17 20.62
C ASP A 61 -6.98 -8.32 20.25
N GLY A 62 -6.37 -7.68 21.25
CA GLY A 62 -5.25 -6.78 21.09
C GLY A 62 -5.61 -5.43 20.46
N SER A 63 -4.63 -4.77 19.88
CA SER A 63 -4.84 -3.45 19.28
C SER A 63 -3.88 -3.15 18.15
N ILE A 64 -4.35 -2.34 17.18
CA ILE A 64 -3.56 -1.72 16.15
C ILE A 64 -3.68 -0.21 16.34
N ASN A 65 -2.54 0.46 16.53
CA ASN A 65 -2.48 1.89 16.78
C ASN A 65 -1.59 2.56 15.72
N PHE A 66 -2.07 3.65 15.15
CA PHE A 66 -1.35 4.47 14.18
C PHE A 66 -1.24 5.91 14.71
N MET A 67 -0.01 6.40 14.87
CA MET A 67 0.27 7.74 15.42
C MET A 67 -0.43 8.01 16.76
N GLY A 68 -0.52 6.97 17.62
CA GLY A 68 -1.15 7.05 18.95
C GLY A 68 -2.66 6.80 18.96
N GLU A 69 -3.33 6.73 17.82
CA GLU A 69 -4.77 6.45 17.74
C GLU A 69 -5.04 4.98 17.40
N LYS A 70 -6.05 4.40 18.06
CA LYS A 70 -6.51 3.04 17.78
C LYS A 70 -7.24 3.01 16.44
N ILE A 71 -6.79 2.13 15.53
CA ILE A 71 -7.38 1.95 14.19
C ILE A 71 -7.97 0.55 13.97
N SER A 72 -7.89 -0.34 14.98
CA SER A 72 -8.47 -1.70 14.87
C SER A 72 -9.95 -1.63 14.49
N ASN A 73 -10.33 -2.39 13.47
CA ASN A 73 -11.71 -2.45 12.94
C ASN A 73 -12.30 -1.12 12.43
N MET A 74 -11.46 -0.11 12.20
CA MET A 74 -11.86 1.16 11.58
C MET A 74 -12.23 0.94 10.11
N ASN A 75 -13.08 1.79 9.56
CA ASN A 75 -13.45 1.71 8.15
C ASN A 75 -12.28 2.13 7.23
N PRO A 76 -12.12 1.49 6.04
CA PRO A 76 -11.02 1.79 5.13
C PRO A 76 -10.91 3.27 4.74
N GLU A 77 -12.03 3.93 4.53
CA GLU A 77 -12.07 5.36 4.17
C GLU A 77 -11.45 6.24 5.25
N GLU A 78 -11.70 5.93 6.54
CA GLU A 78 -11.14 6.68 7.67
C GLU A 78 -9.64 6.43 7.78
N ILE A 79 -9.21 5.18 7.53
CA ILE A 79 -7.79 4.78 7.51
C ILE A 79 -7.03 5.51 6.40
N VAL A 80 -7.61 5.57 5.19
CA VAL A 80 -7.04 6.32 4.06
C VAL A 80 -6.91 7.81 4.40
N ARG A 81 -7.91 8.42 5.06
CA ARG A 81 -7.86 9.83 5.50
C ARG A 81 -6.78 10.09 6.57
N LYS A 82 -6.39 9.08 7.34
CA LYS A 82 -5.25 9.16 8.28
C LYS A 82 -3.90 9.10 7.57
N GLY A 83 -3.87 8.69 6.30
CA GLY A 83 -2.66 8.62 5.48
C GLY A 83 -2.06 7.22 5.38
N ILE A 84 -2.85 6.16 5.58
CA ILE A 84 -2.44 4.77 5.34
C ILE A 84 -2.99 4.33 3.98
N PHE A 85 -2.09 3.90 3.10
CA PHE A 85 -2.45 3.42 1.76
C PHE A 85 -1.87 2.04 1.50
N GLN A 86 -2.69 1.14 0.96
CA GLN A 86 -2.27 -0.20 0.59
C GLN A 86 -2.19 -0.35 -0.93
N VAL A 87 -1.05 -0.82 -1.39
CA VAL A 87 -0.88 -1.40 -2.73
C VAL A 87 -1.09 -2.90 -2.58
N MET A 88 -2.22 -3.36 -3.07
CA MET A 88 -2.66 -4.75 -2.91
C MET A 88 -1.90 -5.66 -3.89
N GLU A 89 -1.81 -6.93 -3.53
CA GLU A 89 -1.36 -7.99 -4.43
C GLU A 89 -2.21 -8.02 -5.73
N GLY A 90 -1.60 -8.42 -6.85
CA GLY A 90 -2.29 -8.57 -8.13
C GLY A 90 -2.35 -7.28 -8.96
N ARG A 91 -1.51 -6.28 -8.67
CA ARG A 91 -1.31 -5.09 -9.53
C ARG A 91 -2.57 -4.27 -9.78
N ARG A 92 -3.53 -4.24 -8.89
CA ARG A 92 -4.87 -3.64 -8.96
C ARG A 92 -4.92 -2.25 -9.62
N VAL A 93 -4.68 -2.18 -10.95
CA VAL A 93 -4.88 -0.96 -11.77
C VAL A 93 -6.30 -0.93 -12.34
N PHE A 94 -6.73 0.21 -12.83
CA PHE A 94 -8.01 0.34 -13.55
C PHE A 94 -7.74 0.16 -15.05
N ASP A 95 -7.90 -1.04 -15.55
CA ASP A 95 -7.46 -1.49 -16.88
C ASP A 95 -8.02 -0.63 -18.03
N ASP A 96 -9.24 -0.15 -17.88
CA ASP A 96 -9.97 0.70 -18.85
C ASP A 96 -9.62 2.20 -18.74
N MET A 97 -8.78 2.57 -17.78
CA MET A 97 -8.26 3.92 -17.64
C MET A 97 -6.84 4.01 -18.19
N THR A 98 -6.49 5.18 -18.69
CA THR A 98 -5.10 5.50 -19.07
C THR A 98 -4.19 5.50 -17.84
N VAL A 99 -2.88 5.43 -18.07
CA VAL A 99 -1.86 5.60 -17.01
C VAL A 99 -2.07 6.92 -16.27
N ASP A 100 -2.32 8.01 -17.00
CA ASP A 100 -2.52 9.34 -16.41
C ASP A 100 -3.77 9.38 -15.53
N GLU A 101 -4.87 8.82 -15.96
CA GLU A 101 -6.12 8.75 -15.19
C GLU A 101 -5.96 7.89 -13.93
N ASN A 102 -5.27 6.75 -14.02
CA ASN A 102 -4.95 5.94 -12.84
C ASN A 102 -4.16 6.74 -11.78
N ILE A 103 -3.15 7.51 -12.20
CA ILE A 103 -2.37 8.36 -11.30
C ILE A 103 -3.26 9.44 -10.69
N ILE A 104 -4.07 10.12 -11.50
CA ILE A 104 -4.99 11.18 -11.05
C ILE A 104 -5.96 10.66 -9.98
N VAL A 105 -6.55 9.49 -10.19
CA VAL A 105 -7.48 8.87 -9.22
C VAL A 105 -6.82 8.64 -7.86
N GLY A 106 -5.51 8.34 -7.82
CA GLY A 106 -4.77 8.18 -6.57
C GLY A 106 -4.85 9.38 -5.63
N GLY A 107 -5.02 10.57 -6.16
CA GLY A 107 -5.16 11.80 -5.38
C GLY A 107 -6.60 12.28 -5.15
N HIS A 108 -7.62 11.43 -5.36
CA HIS A 108 -9.04 11.83 -5.30
C HIS A 108 -9.48 12.42 -3.94
N THR A 109 -8.82 12.07 -2.84
CA THR A 109 -9.10 12.62 -1.50
C THR A 109 -8.49 13.99 -1.26
N ARG A 110 -7.64 14.48 -2.17
CA ARG A 110 -6.89 15.72 -2.02
C ARG A 110 -7.68 16.94 -2.48
N ARG A 111 -7.43 18.07 -1.81
CA ARG A 111 -8.05 19.38 -2.14
C ARG A 111 -7.02 20.41 -2.61
N ASP A 112 -5.72 20.14 -2.48
CA ASP A 112 -4.61 21.05 -2.80
C ASP A 112 -4.19 20.93 -4.28
N LYS A 113 -4.77 21.72 -5.15
CA LYS A 113 -4.51 21.68 -6.60
C LYS A 113 -3.03 21.90 -6.98
N ALA A 114 -2.33 22.82 -6.30
CA ALA A 114 -0.92 23.10 -6.59
C ALA A 114 -0.01 21.93 -6.19
N GLY A 115 -0.23 21.36 -5.00
CA GLY A 115 0.48 20.17 -4.55
C GLY A 115 0.17 18.95 -5.40
N PHE A 116 -1.07 18.82 -5.87
CA PHE A 116 -1.48 17.72 -6.75
C PHE A 116 -0.67 17.69 -8.05
N LYS A 117 -0.51 18.84 -8.73
CA LYS A 117 0.28 18.92 -9.97
C LYS A 117 1.75 18.55 -9.72
N ARG A 118 2.35 19.13 -8.66
CA ARG A 118 3.73 18.83 -8.29
C ARG A 118 3.95 17.33 -8.02
N ASP A 119 3.05 16.69 -7.29
CA ASP A 119 3.20 15.29 -6.94
C ASP A 119 2.95 14.36 -8.13
N LYS A 120 2.08 14.77 -9.07
CA LYS A 120 1.94 14.06 -10.34
C LYS A 120 3.23 14.12 -11.16
N ASP A 121 3.87 15.28 -11.24
CA ASP A 121 5.16 15.42 -11.91
C ASP A 121 6.24 14.58 -11.22
N LEU A 122 6.26 14.55 -9.88
CA LEU A 122 7.15 13.72 -9.06
C LEU A 122 6.95 12.23 -9.31
N VAL A 123 5.69 11.75 -9.40
CA VAL A 123 5.40 10.36 -9.78
C VAL A 123 6.01 10.03 -11.12
N TYR A 124 5.90 10.90 -12.10
CA TYR A 124 6.52 10.69 -13.41
C TYR A 124 8.04 10.77 -13.40
N ASP A 125 8.64 11.50 -12.46
CA ASP A 125 10.10 11.52 -12.26
C ASP A 125 10.61 10.21 -11.65
N TYR A 126 9.82 9.60 -10.76
CA TYR A 126 10.10 8.26 -10.24
C TYR A 126 9.87 7.17 -11.29
N PHE A 127 8.90 7.35 -12.19
CA PHE A 127 8.47 6.34 -13.16
C PHE A 127 8.51 6.90 -14.61
N PRO A 128 9.70 7.15 -15.21
CA PRO A 128 9.79 7.74 -16.56
C PRO A 128 9.04 6.93 -17.62
N ARG A 129 9.05 5.59 -17.53
CA ARG A 129 8.29 4.72 -18.45
C ARG A 129 6.79 4.97 -18.41
N LEU A 130 6.23 5.30 -17.25
CA LEU A 130 4.82 5.66 -17.13
C LEU A 130 4.53 7.02 -17.77
N ARG A 131 5.49 7.97 -17.72
CA ARG A 131 5.38 9.26 -18.40
C ARG A 131 5.28 9.10 -19.93
N GLU A 132 6.13 8.23 -20.48
CA GLU A 132 6.14 7.93 -21.93
C GLU A 132 4.81 7.30 -22.39
N ARG A 133 4.17 6.52 -21.51
CA ARG A 133 2.94 5.77 -21.78
C ARG A 133 1.69 6.39 -21.16
N ARG A 134 1.74 7.67 -20.77
CA ARG A 134 0.69 8.31 -19.97
C ARG A 134 -0.72 8.27 -20.58
N THR A 135 -0.82 8.22 -21.91
CA THR A 135 -2.08 8.16 -22.66
C THR A 135 -2.50 6.74 -23.04
N GLN A 136 -1.67 5.74 -22.74
CA GLN A 136 -1.96 4.33 -23.01
C GLN A 136 -2.92 3.81 -21.93
N LEU A 137 -3.87 2.94 -22.31
CA LEU A 137 -4.70 2.19 -21.36
C LEU A 137 -3.81 1.26 -20.51
N SER A 138 -4.05 1.26 -19.20
CA SER A 138 -3.19 0.56 -18.25
C SER A 138 -3.27 -0.96 -18.36
N GLY A 139 -4.35 -1.50 -18.90
CA GLY A 139 -4.49 -2.93 -19.19
C GLY A 139 -3.46 -3.46 -20.21
N TYR A 140 -2.88 -2.60 -21.05
CA TYR A 140 -1.84 -2.99 -22.02
C TYR A 140 -0.41 -2.82 -21.52
N LEU A 141 -0.23 -2.42 -20.28
CA LEU A 141 1.09 -2.34 -19.66
C LEU A 141 1.62 -3.74 -19.29
N SER A 142 2.94 -3.90 -19.30
CA SER A 142 3.57 -5.07 -18.70
C SER A 142 3.28 -5.18 -17.20
N GLY A 143 3.38 -6.38 -16.64
CA GLY A 143 3.11 -6.57 -15.21
C GLY A 143 3.98 -5.73 -14.27
N GLY A 144 5.24 -5.47 -14.64
CA GLY A 144 6.11 -4.57 -13.87
C GLY A 144 5.68 -3.11 -13.98
N GLU A 145 5.26 -2.65 -15.16
CA GLU A 145 4.73 -1.30 -15.36
C GLU A 145 3.38 -1.10 -14.62
N GLN A 146 2.51 -2.12 -14.60
CA GLN A 146 1.28 -2.08 -13.80
C GLN A 146 1.58 -1.98 -12.30
N GLN A 147 2.60 -2.69 -11.82
CA GLN A 147 3.04 -2.60 -10.42
C GLN A 147 3.60 -1.20 -10.10
N MET A 148 4.41 -0.64 -10.98
CA MET A 148 4.91 0.73 -10.87
C MET A 148 3.74 1.73 -10.86
N LEU A 149 2.73 1.52 -11.71
CA LEU A 149 1.53 2.36 -11.76
C LEU A 149 0.72 2.27 -10.46
N ALA A 150 0.56 1.08 -9.88
CA ALA A 150 -0.12 0.91 -8.60
C ALA A 150 0.60 1.63 -7.45
N ILE A 151 1.95 1.58 -7.41
CA ILE A 151 2.76 2.33 -6.44
C ILE A 151 2.66 3.84 -6.71
N GLY A 152 2.78 4.28 -7.97
CA GLY A 152 2.65 5.68 -8.36
C GLY A 152 1.28 6.27 -8.00
N ARG A 153 0.20 5.50 -8.19
CA ARG A 153 -1.14 5.87 -7.76
C ARG A 153 -1.24 6.07 -6.25
N ALA A 154 -0.62 5.19 -5.46
CA ALA A 154 -0.60 5.33 -4.01
C ALA A 154 0.18 6.58 -3.56
N LEU A 155 1.28 6.94 -4.24
CA LEU A 155 2.07 8.14 -3.94
C LEU A 155 1.28 9.44 -4.11
N MET A 156 0.34 9.49 -5.07
CA MET A 156 -0.50 10.67 -5.28
C MET A 156 -1.29 11.10 -4.05
N ALA A 157 -1.60 10.15 -3.15
CA ALA A 157 -2.29 10.42 -1.90
C ALA A 157 -1.38 11.01 -0.80
N ARG A 158 -0.07 11.10 -1.01
CA ARG A 158 0.94 11.47 0.01
C ARG A 158 0.84 10.61 1.27
N PRO A 159 1.04 9.31 1.15
CA PRO A 159 0.88 8.41 2.29
C PRO A 159 1.92 8.70 3.38
N LYS A 160 1.47 8.68 4.64
CA LYS A 160 2.37 8.62 5.79
C LYS A 160 2.90 7.20 5.99
N LEU A 161 2.04 6.20 5.71
CA LEU A 161 2.36 4.78 5.74
C LEU A 161 1.86 4.12 4.46
N MET A 162 2.77 3.52 3.70
CA MET A 162 2.47 2.71 2.52
C MET A 162 2.62 1.23 2.87
N LEU A 163 1.58 0.47 2.62
CA LEU A 163 1.55 -0.98 2.77
C LEU A 163 1.70 -1.61 1.39
N LEU A 164 2.72 -2.47 1.21
CA LEU A 164 3.01 -3.13 -0.07
C LEU A 164 2.85 -4.64 0.09
N ASP A 165 1.85 -5.20 -0.58
CA ASP A 165 1.54 -6.63 -0.53
C ASP A 165 2.17 -7.33 -1.73
N GLU A 166 3.20 -8.16 -1.50
CA GLU A 166 3.93 -8.95 -2.49
C GLU A 166 4.33 -8.12 -3.75
N PRO A 167 5.03 -6.96 -3.61
CA PRO A 167 5.26 -6.03 -4.72
C PRO A 167 6.12 -6.60 -5.85
N SER A 168 6.75 -7.75 -5.66
CA SER A 168 7.61 -8.43 -6.62
C SER A 168 6.98 -9.67 -7.28
N LEU A 169 5.78 -10.07 -6.85
CA LEU A 169 5.16 -11.32 -7.29
C LEU A 169 4.87 -11.32 -8.81
N GLY A 170 5.35 -12.33 -9.51
CA GLY A 170 5.13 -12.51 -10.94
C GLY A 170 5.77 -11.43 -11.83
N ILE A 171 6.85 -10.81 -11.37
CA ILE A 171 7.60 -9.78 -12.08
C ILE A 171 8.98 -10.34 -12.48
N ALA A 172 9.47 -9.94 -13.66
CA ALA A 172 10.80 -10.33 -14.12
C ALA A 172 11.90 -9.87 -13.14
N PRO A 173 12.94 -10.68 -12.87
CA PRO A 173 13.94 -10.39 -11.84
C PRO A 173 14.60 -9.01 -11.94
N LEU A 174 14.86 -8.53 -13.15
CA LEU A 174 15.45 -7.21 -13.38
C LEU A 174 14.52 -6.07 -12.89
N LEU A 175 13.22 -6.18 -13.19
CA LEU A 175 12.22 -5.20 -12.76
C LEU A 175 11.96 -5.26 -11.25
N VAL A 176 12.12 -6.42 -10.63
CA VAL A 176 12.05 -6.55 -9.16
C VAL A 176 13.11 -5.68 -8.50
N GLN A 177 14.35 -5.71 -9.00
CA GLN A 177 15.43 -4.87 -8.48
C GLN A 177 15.11 -3.37 -8.64
N GLU A 178 14.61 -2.97 -9.82
CA GLU A 178 14.17 -1.58 -10.07
C GLU A 178 13.08 -1.14 -9.08
N ILE A 179 12.08 -1.98 -8.83
CA ILE A 179 10.98 -1.69 -7.88
C ILE A 179 11.53 -1.50 -6.45
N PHE A 180 12.41 -2.38 -5.99
CA PHE A 180 12.97 -2.24 -4.63
C PHE A 180 13.91 -1.03 -4.49
N GLN A 181 14.68 -0.70 -5.51
CA GLN A 181 15.48 0.53 -5.52
C GLN A 181 14.57 1.77 -5.45
N LEU A 182 13.48 1.75 -6.20
CA LEU A 182 12.50 2.82 -6.19
C LEU A 182 11.80 2.96 -4.84
N ILE A 183 11.39 1.85 -4.20
CA ILE A 183 10.81 1.84 -2.85
C ILE A 183 11.79 2.49 -1.84
N LYS A 184 13.06 2.15 -1.92
CA LYS A 184 14.11 2.79 -1.08
C LYS A 184 14.24 4.28 -1.36
N LYS A 185 14.21 4.67 -2.64
CA LYS A 185 14.31 6.08 -3.05
C LYS A 185 13.12 6.88 -2.53
N ILE A 186 11.89 6.40 -2.70
CA ILE A 186 10.67 7.01 -2.16
C ILE A 186 10.76 7.18 -0.64
N ASN A 187 11.17 6.14 0.09
CA ASN A 187 11.33 6.24 1.55
C ASN A 187 12.35 7.29 1.94
N SER A 188 13.51 7.35 1.25
CA SER A 188 14.59 8.28 1.60
C SER A 188 14.27 9.74 1.26
N GLU A 189 13.59 10.00 0.15
CA GLU A 189 13.28 11.35 -0.34
C GLU A 189 11.99 11.91 0.25
N GLU A 190 10.89 11.11 0.23
CA GLU A 190 9.58 11.54 0.69
C GLU A 190 9.33 11.25 2.19
N LYS A 191 10.27 10.57 2.86
CA LYS A 191 10.13 10.13 4.27
C LYS A 191 8.89 9.26 4.53
N THR A 192 8.30 8.70 3.48
CA THR A 192 7.17 7.78 3.59
C THR A 192 7.58 6.53 4.35
N THR A 193 6.86 6.19 5.40
CA THR A 193 7.05 4.92 6.12
C THR A 193 6.49 3.78 5.27
N ILE A 194 7.19 2.66 5.22
CA ILE A 194 6.79 1.53 4.36
C ILE A 194 6.79 0.23 5.16
N LEU A 195 5.67 -0.50 5.08
CA LEU A 195 5.57 -1.88 5.52
C LEU A 195 5.35 -2.75 4.28
N LEU A 196 6.25 -3.68 4.03
CA LEU A 196 6.17 -4.58 2.88
C LEU A 196 6.11 -6.05 3.32
N VAL A 197 5.42 -6.84 2.52
CA VAL A 197 5.31 -8.29 2.64
C VAL A 197 5.95 -8.96 1.42
#